data_091c402244537836392926f82f085ed8
#
_entry.id   091c402244537836392926f82f085ed8
#
_cell.length_a   1.000
_cell.length_b   1.000
_cell.length_c   1.000
_cell.angle_alpha   90.00
_cell.angle_beta   90.00
_cell.angle_gamma   90.00
#
_symmetry.space_group_name_H-M   'P 1'
#
loop_
_entity.id
_entity.type
_entity.pdbx_description
1 polymer ?
#
loop_
_entity_poly.entity_id
_entity_poly.type
_entity_poly.pdbx_seq_one_letter_code
_entity_poly.pdbx_strand_id
1 'polypeptide(L)' 'MRDIKRIDKFCKRLAKAWKMFPDQRFGQLMCNILGDMQYNGRDPFFPEEDEMIEYIEKWCGANNPYGNGEKDAT' A
#
# COMPACT_ATOMS: atom_id res chain seq x y z
N MET A 1 21.35 -1.37 14.00
CA MET A 1 21.05 -0.53 12.82
C MET A 1 20.20 -1.32 11.85
N ARG A 2 19.21 -0.68 11.27
CA ARG A 2 18.32 -1.36 10.33
C ARG A 2 18.98 -1.55 8.98
N ASP A 3 18.62 -2.65 8.32
CA ASP A 3 19.14 -2.95 7.00
C ASP A 3 18.55 -1.98 5.98
N ILE A 4 19.39 -1.24 5.30
CA ILE A 4 18.96 -0.27 4.30
C ILE A 4 18.24 -0.92 3.12
N LYS A 5 18.49 -2.20 2.89
CA LYS A 5 17.84 -2.94 1.80
C LYS A 5 16.34 -3.07 2.01
N ARG A 6 15.84 -2.90 3.24
CA ARG A 6 14.42 -2.93 3.50
C ARG A 6 13.68 -1.84 2.72
N ILE A 7 14.36 -0.73 2.47
CA ILE A 7 13.76 0.40 1.75
C ILE A 7 13.51 0.02 0.30
N ASP A 8 14.48 -0.62 -0.34
CA ASP A 8 14.32 -1.06 -1.73
C ASP A 8 13.18 -2.07 -1.88
N LYS A 9 13.10 -3.01 -0.94
CA LYS A 9 12.04 -4.01 -0.97
C LYS A 9 10.68 -3.36 -0.80
N PHE A 10 10.57 -2.43 0.13
CA PHE A 10 9.33 -1.70 0.37
C PHE A 10 8.93 -0.95 -0.89
N CYS A 11 9.85 -0.23 -1.49
CA CYS A 11 9.55 0.59 -2.66
C CYS A 11 9.13 -0.25 -3.86
N LYS A 12 9.72 -1.42 -4.03
CA LYS A 12 9.31 -2.31 -5.12
C LYS A 12 7.86 -2.77 -4.93
N ARG A 13 7.52 -3.14 -3.71
CA ARG A 13 6.16 -3.59 -3.41
C ARG A 13 5.17 -2.43 -3.50
N LEU A 14 5.59 -1.24 -3.06
CA LEU A 14 4.77 -0.05 -3.19
C LEU A 14 4.48 0.26 -4.66
N ALA A 15 5.48 0.13 -5.51
CA ALA A 15 5.30 0.38 -6.93
C ALA A 15 4.23 -0.54 -7.52
N LYS A 16 4.26 -1.83 -7.15
CA LYS A 16 3.26 -2.79 -7.63
C LYS A 16 1.87 -2.42 -7.15
N ALA A 17 1.76 -2.06 -5.87
CA ALA A 17 0.47 -1.69 -5.29
C ALA A 17 -0.09 -0.42 -5.95
N TRP A 18 0.77 0.57 -6.13
CA TRP A 18 0.35 1.83 -6.73
C TRP A 18 -0.14 1.64 -8.16
N LYS A 19 0.47 0.72 -8.89
CA LYS A 19 0.06 0.45 -10.28
C LYS A 19 -1.37 -0.06 -10.40
N MET A 20 -1.96 -0.49 -9.30
CA MET A 20 -3.38 -0.84 -9.26
C MET A 20 -4.25 0.42 -9.33
N PHE A 21 -3.68 1.58 -9.05
CA PHE A 21 -4.37 2.87 -9.08
C PHE A 21 -3.55 3.88 -9.88
N PRO A 22 -3.34 3.64 -11.17
CA PRO A 22 -2.40 4.45 -11.95
C PRO A 22 -2.80 5.91 -12.11
N ASP A 23 -4.07 6.21 -11.93
CA ASP A 23 -4.56 7.58 -12.07
C ASP A 23 -4.50 8.36 -10.77
N GLN A 24 -4.17 7.72 -9.65
CA GLN A 24 -4.04 8.43 -8.39
C GLN A 24 -2.62 8.94 -8.21
N ARG A 25 -2.50 10.18 -7.77
CA ARG A 25 -1.22 10.73 -7.39
C ARG A 25 -0.79 10.11 -6.07
N PHE A 26 0.49 10.11 -5.82
CA PHE A 26 1.03 9.50 -4.61
C PHE A 26 0.37 10.03 -3.34
N GLY A 27 0.22 11.35 -3.24
CA GLY A 27 -0.41 11.95 -2.07
C GLY A 27 -1.84 11.51 -1.87
N GLN A 28 -2.59 11.41 -2.96
CA GLN A 28 -3.97 10.94 -2.90
C GLN A 28 -4.04 9.50 -2.40
N LEU A 29 -3.20 8.65 -2.96
CA LEU A 29 -3.16 7.24 -2.57
C LEU A 29 -2.79 7.09 -1.11
N MET A 30 -1.75 7.80 -0.68
CA MET A 30 -1.29 7.72 0.71
C MET A 30 -2.33 8.27 1.68
N CYS A 31 -2.99 9.36 1.35
CA CYS A 31 -4.04 9.91 2.21
C CYS A 31 -5.17 8.91 2.38
N ASN A 32 -5.54 8.22 1.31
CA ASN A 32 -6.60 7.22 1.39
C ASN A 32 -6.20 6.05 2.28
N ILE A 33 -5.00 5.52 2.07
CA ILE A 33 -4.54 4.34 2.80
C ILE A 33 -4.29 4.67 4.28
N LEU A 34 -3.56 5.75 4.53
CA LEU A 34 -3.21 6.12 5.89
C LEU A 34 -4.43 6.61 6.66
N GLY A 35 -5.36 7.27 5.96
CA GLY A 35 -6.62 7.68 6.56
C GLY A 35 -7.45 6.48 6.97
N ASP A 36 -7.48 5.44 6.12
CA ASP A 36 -8.18 4.21 6.44
C ASP A 36 -7.56 3.53 7.66
N MET A 37 -6.24 3.52 7.72
CA MET A 37 -5.52 2.94 8.86
C MET A 37 -5.90 3.67 10.15
N GLN A 38 -5.91 5.01 10.12
CA GLN A 38 -6.28 5.80 11.29
C GLN A 38 -7.73 5.59 11.68
N TYR A 39 -8.61 5.48 10.69
CA TYR A 39 -10.02 5.21 10.94
C TYR A 39 -10.20 3.89 11.69
N ASN A 40 -9.35 2.92 11.40
CA ASN A 40 -9.39 1.62 12.05
C ASN A 40 -8.60 1.58 13.36
N GLY A 41 -8.22 2.75 13.86
CA GLY A 41 -7.57 2.85 15.17
C GLY A 41 -6.08 2.56 15.17
N ARG A 42 -5.45 2.57 14.01
CA ARG A 42 -4.01 2.30 13.90
C ARG A 42 -3.28 3.57 13.50
N ASP A 43 -2.19 3.86 14.21
CA ASP A 43 -1.37 5.02 13.93
C ASP A 43 -0.30 4.62 12.90
N PRO A 44 -0.25 5.26 11.73
CA PRO A 44 0.73 4.89 10.71
C PRO A 44 2.18 5.18 11.08
N PHE A 45 2.41 5.91 12.17
CA PHE A 45 3.75 6.22 12.62
C PHE A 45 4.50 4.99 13.16
N PHE A 46 3.79 4.06 13.78
CA PHE A 46 4.42 2.96 14.51
C PHE A 46 4.70 1.68 13.72
N PRO A 47 3.92 1.29 12.70
CA PRO A 47 4.18 0.02 12.02
C PRO A 47 5.55 -0.01 11.34
N GLU A 48 6.21 -1.15 11.43
CA GLU A 48 7.44 -1.38 10.67
C GLU A 48 7.09 -1.52 9.19
N GLU A 49 8.08 -1.42 8.32
CA GLU A 49 7.86 -1.45 6.89
C GLU A 49 7.14 -2.71 6.41
N ASP A 50 7.42 -3.86 7.04
CA ASP A 50 6.75 -5.12 6.69
C ASP A 50 5.24 -5.02 6.89
N GLU A 51 4.84 -4.51 8.05
CA GLU A 51 3.43 -4.36 8.38
C GLU A 51 2.77 -3.31 7.51
N MET A 52 3.48 -2.21 7.29
CA MET A 52 2.96 -1.11 6.50
C MET A 52 2.71 -1.53 5.06
N ILE A 53 3.67 -2.22 4.45
CA ILE A 53 3.50 -2.61 3.05
C ILE A 53 2.42 -3.67 2.89
N GLU A 54 2.27 -4.57 3.86
CA GLU A 54 1.19 -5.53 3.83
C GLU A 54 -0.18 -4.83 3.90
N TYR A 55 -0.28 -3.82 4.73
CA TYR A 55 -1.51 -3.06 4.84
C TYR A 55 -1.82 -2.37 3.51
N ILE A 56 -0.81 -1.74 2.91
CA ILE A 56 -0.96 -1.06 1.62
C ILE A 56 -1.42 -2.04 0.55
N GLU A 57 -0.79 -3.21 0.49
CA GLU A 57 -1.13 -4.23 -0.52
C GLU A 57 -2.56 -4.72 -0.34
N LYS A 58 -2.96 -4.96 0.90
CA LYS A 58 -4.33 -5.42 1.18
C LYS A 58 -5.34 -4.35 0.82
N TRP A 59 -5.06 -3.10 1.17
CA TRP A 59 -5.96 -2.00 0.86
C TRP A 59 -6.12 -1.86 -0.65
N CYS A 60 -5.01 -1.88 -1.38
CA CYS A 60 -5.03 -1.73 -2.82
C CYS A 60 -5.77 -2.90 -3.48
N GLY A 61 -5.55 -4.11 -2.99
CA GLY A 61 -6.24 -5.28 -3.53
C GLY A 61 -7.73 -5.23 -3.31
N ALA A 62 -8.15 -4.77 -2.11
CA ALA A 62 -9.56 -4.73 -1.76
C ALA A 62 -10.30 -3.61 -2.49
N ASN A 63 -9.61 -2.52 -2.84
CA ASN A 63 -10.24 -1.34 -3.42
C ASN A 63 -9.88 -1.11 -4.88
N ASN A 64 -9.28 -2.11 -5.52
CA ASN A 64 -8.80 -2.01 -6.90
C ASN A 64 -9.94 -1.63 -7.83
N PRO A 65 -9.86 -0.48 -8.55
CA PRO A 65 -10.93 -0.04 -9.42
C PRO A 65 -11.11 -0.90 -10.67
N TYR A 66 -10.11 -1.73 -10.99
CA TYR A 66 -10.19 -2.60 -12.16
C TYR A 66 -10.74 -3.97 -11.82
N GLY A 67 -11.27 -4.11 -10.63
CA GLY A 67 -11.88 -5.35 -10.20
C GLY A 67 -10.85 -6.38 -9.78
N ASN A 68 -11.33 -7.58 -9.74
CA ASN A 68 -10.49 -8.65 -9.24
C ASN A 68 -9.70 -9.32 -10.33
N GLY A 69 -9.81 -8.98 -10.79
CA GLY A 69 -9.31 -9.60 -11.47
C GLY A 69 -8.45 -9.92 -11.80
N GLU A 70 -8.98 -9.67 -11.60
CA GLU A 70 -8.65 -9.97 -11.83
C GLU A 70 -7.85 -10.34 -11.82
N LYS A 71 -7.90 -10.37 -11.70
CA LYS A 71 -7.38 -10.72 -11.49
C LYS A 71 -6.74 -11.28 -11.75
N ASP A 72 -7.00 -11.41 -12.07
CA ASP A 72 -6.59 -11.91 -12.27
C ASP A 72 -6.05 -12.10 -12.65
N ALA A 73 -6.13 -11.98 -12.99
CA ALA A 73 -5.76 -12.13 -13.36
C ALA A 73 -5.03 -12.11 -13.57
N THR A 74 -5.07 -12.08 -13.67
CA THR A 74 -4.57 -12.00 -13.75
C THR A 74 -4.31 -12.06 -13.81
#